data_a7df6a2b4e7d829b0a33b49d7c42bab2
#
_entry.id   a7df6a2b4e7d829b0a33b49d7c42bab2
#
_cell.length_a   1.000
_cell.length_b   1.000
_cell.length_c   1.000
_cell.angle_alpha   90.00
_cell.angle_beta   90.00
_cell.angle_gamma   90.00
#
_symmetry.space_group_name_H-M   'P 1'
#
loop_
_entity.id
_entity.type
_entity.pdbx_description
1 polymer ?
#
loop_
_entity_poly.entity_id
_entity_poly.type
_entity_poly.pdbx_seq_one_letter_code
_entity_poly.pdbx_strand_id
1 'polypeptide(L)'
;GTLGIDEDTPIENRMITSTIEPAQKKLEGRNFEIRKNVLKYDDVMNQQREIIYGQRRKVLDGEDISAEMHNMLKENIESCCKQFLAGDVKDEWDFGALRRHYLGWLTTDADFHYTVADYDSISQESIADMLYQRGMDVLNDKEQRYGAPLMRELERICLLKCVDRQWMDHIDNMDQLRQGIVLRGYGQKDPVVEYRIEGFDMFDQMVDSIRESSVKMLLTIEVREAGAAPKREQVAKPTGEGYVPGNGAPGGKGAPKGQPVRVIKIGRNDPCPCGSGLKWKKCTCAKYHPEGSHTEG
;
A
#
# COMPACT_ATOMS: atom_id res chain seq x y z
N GLY A 1 -44.43 -39.05 -1.39
CA GLY A 1 -43.38 -39.75 -0.71
C GLY A 1 -43.87 -40.97 0.05
N THR A 2 -43.02 -41.87 0.40
CA THR A 2 -43.25 -43.17 1.08
C THR A 2 -43.87 -43.07 2.49
N LEU A 3 -44.09 -41.87 3.03
CA LEU A 3 -44.69 -41.68 4.37
C LEU A 3 -46.06 -41.00 4.37
N GLY A 4 -46.68 -40.73 3.19
CA GLY A 4 -48.02 -40.16 3.09
C GLY A 4 -48.22 -38.79 3.73
N ILE A 5 -47.16 -38.02 3.95
CA ILE A 5 -47.15 -36.69 4.57
C ILE A 5 -47.03 -35.68 3.45
N ASP A 6 -47.95 -34.73 3.36
CA ASP A 6 -47.92 -33.60 2.43
C ASP A 6 -46.79 -32.60 2.82
N GLU A 7 -46.17 -31.94 1.86
CA GLU A 7 -45.02 -31.03 2.11
C GLU A 7 -45.35 -29.91 3.08
N ASP A 8 -46.61 -29.50 3.19
CA ASP A 8 -47.09 -28.40 4.06
C ASP A 8 -47.63 -28.87 5.42
N THR A 9 -47.59 -30.17 5.72
CA THR A 9 -48.12 -30.68 6.99
C THR A 9 -47.07 -30.57 8.10
N PRO A 10 -47.30 -29.78 9.15
CA PRO A 10 -46.36 -29.69 10.29
C PRO A 10 -46.25 -31.07 10.97
N ILE A 11 -45.01 -31.58 11.02
CA ILE A 11 -44.72 -32.89 11.64
C ILE A 11 -44.67 -32.69 13.18
N GLU A 12 -45.78 -32.73 13.81
CA GLU A 12 -45.94 -32.71 15.29
C GLU A 12 -45.71 -34.10 15.91
N ASN A 13 -44.54 -34.65 15.72
CA ASN A 13 -44.17 -35.88 16.39
C ASN A 13 -43.20 -35.61 17.53
N ARG A 14 -43.60 -35.80 18.77
CA ARG A 14 -42.82 -35.57 20.00
C ARG A 14 -41.43 -36.25 19.95
N MET A 15 -41.32 -37.40 19.28
CA MET A 15 -40.09 -38.15 19.12
C MET A 15 -39.13 -37.44 18.12
N ILE A 16 -39.65 -36.83 17.07
CA ILE A 16 -38.85 -36.06 16.08
C ILE A 16 -38.43 -34.76 16.71
N THR A 17 -39.29 -34.01 17.38
CA THR A 17 -38.98 -32.78 18.09
C THR A 17 -37.88 -32.98 19.13
N SER A 18 -37.94 -34.05 19.92
CA SER A 18 -36.94 -34.38 20.94
C SER A 18 -35.56 -34.73 20.35
N THR A 19 -35.47 -35.08 19.06
CA THR A 19 -34.21 -35.36 18.36
C THR A 19 -33.67 -34.12 17.66
N ILE A 20 -34.55 -33.28 17.10
CA ILE A 20 -34.17 -32.07 16.36
C ILE A 20 -33.72 -30.97 17.32
N GLU A 21 -34.37 -30.75 18.45
CA GLU A 21 -34.04 -29.69 19.40
C GLU A 21 -32.61 -29.78 19.96
N PRO A 22 -32.07 -30.92 20.38
CA PRO A 22 -30.67 -31.06 20.77
C PRO A 22 -29.71 -30.83 19.61
N ALA A 23 -30.05 -31.23 18.39
CA ALA A 23 -29.24 -31.01 17.21
C ALA A 23 -29.17 -29.52 16.86
N GLN A 24 -30.28 -28.78 16.90
CA GLN A 24 -30.31 -27.33 16.73
C GLN A 24 -29.49 -26.61 17.78
N LYS A 25 -29.67 -26.94 19.07
CA LYS A 25 -28.86 -26.37 20.17
C LYS A 25 -27.38 -26.62 19.98
N LYS A 26 -26.98 -27.78 19.49
CA LYS A 26 -25.58 -28.11 19.22
C LYS A 26 -25.03 -27.27 18.03
N LEU A 27 -25.83 -27.07 16.98
CA LEU A 27 -25.47 -26.21 15.84
C LEU A 27 -25.38 -24.75 16.28
N GLU A 28 -26.33 -24.25 17.04
CA GLU A 28 -26.30 -22.87 17.56
C GLU A 28 -25.08 -22.64 18.45
N GLY A 29 -24.79 -23.57 19.36
CA GLY A 29 -23.59 -23.52 20.20
C GLY A 29 -22.31 -23.49 19.39
N ARG A 30 -22.21 -24.33 18.36
CA ARG A 30 -21.05 -24.31 17.45
C ARG A 30 -20.92 -22.99 16.68
N ASN A 31 -22.02 -22.48 16.15
CA ASN A 31 -22.05 -21.21 15.44
C ASN A 31 -21.70 -20.04 16.35
N PHE A 32 -22.14 -20.09 17.61
CA PHE A 32 -21.78 -19.10 18.63
C PHE A 32 -20.29 -19.12 18.92
N GLU A 33 -19.66 -20.26 19.11
CA GLU A 33 -18.21 -20.38 19.34
C GLU A 33 -17.38 -19.90 18.12
N ILE A 34 -17.84 -20.23 16.92
CA ILE A 34 -17.19 -19.73 15.69
C ILE A 34 -17.22 -18.19 15.65
N ARG A 35 -18.39 -17.58 15.87
CA ARG A 35 -18.53 -16.11 15.88
C ARG A 35 -17.69 -15.47 16.98
N LYS A 36 -17.68 -16.04 18.17
CA LYS A 36 -16.88 -15.56 19.29
C LYS A 36 -15.38 -15.59 18.98
N ASN A 37 -14.90 -16.64 18.31
CA ASN A 37 -13.50 -16.71 17.91
C ASN A 37 -13.17 -15.69 16.80
N VAL A 38 -14.06 -15.50 15.81
CA VAL A 38 -13.88 -14.46 14.79
C VAL A 38 -13.73 -13.08 15.43
N LEU A 39 -14.60 -12.73 16.38
CA LEU A 39 -14.50 -11.45 17.10
C LEU A 39 -13.16 -11.29 17.83
N LYS A 40 -12.62 -12.35 18.43
CA LYS A 40 -11.33 -12.29 19.11
C LYS A 40 -10.15 -12.00 18.14
N TYR A 41 -10.21 -12.54 16.91
CA TYR A 41 -9.23 -12.22 15.88
C TYR A 41 -9.38 -10.76 15.39
N ASP A 42 -10.62 -10.33 15.19
CA ASP A 42 -10.91 -8.96 14.75
C ASP A 42 -10.50 -7.91 15.79
N ASP A 43 -10.61 -8.22 17.09
CA ASP A 43 -10.17 -7.33 18.17
C ASP A 43 -8.67 -7.00 18.09
N VAL A 44 -7.82 -7.99 17.77
CA VAL A 44 -6.38 -7.78 17.60
C VAL A 44 -6.12 -6.79 16.46
N MET A 45 -6.73 -7.03 15.30
CA MET A 45 -6.58 -6.15 14.14
C MET A 45 -7.14 -4.74 14.39
N ASN A 46 -8.23 -4.62 15.14
CA ASN A 46 -8.81 -3.32 15.47
C ASN A 46 -7.89 -2.50 16.38
N GLN A 47 -7.27 -3.11 17.39
CA GLN A 47 -6.30 -2.43 18.24
C GLN A 47 -5.11 -1.90 17.43
N GLN A 48 -4.55 -2.71 16.57
CA GLN A 48 -3.45 -2.30 15.67
C GLN A 48 -3.87 -1.18 14.72
N ARG A 49 -5.08 -1.27 14.16
CA ARG A 49 -5.65 -0.24 13.30
C ARG A 49 -5.82 1.09 14.01
N GLU A 50 -6.32 1.09 15.24
CA GLU A 50 -6.47 2.32 16.04
C GLU A 50 -5.13 3.03 16.26
N ILE A 51 -4.06 2.26 16.53
CA ILE A 51 -2.71 2.82 16.70
C ILE A 51 -2.24 3.49 15.38
N ILE A 52 -2.27 2.75 14.28
CA ILE A 52 -1.78 3.25 12.99
C ILE A 52 -2.61 4.43 12.48
N TYR A 53 -3.94 4.33 12.57
CA TYR A 53 -4.81 5.43 12.10
C TYR A 53 -4.74 6.66 13.01
N GLY A 54 -4.50 6.47 14.30
CA GLY A 54 -4.25 7.56 15.23
C GLY A 54 -2.98 8.34 14.89
N GLN A 55 -1.88 7.63 14.63
CA GLN A 55 -0.62 8.25 14.18
C GLN A 55 -0.78 8.93 12.80
N ARG A 56 -1.36 8.22 11.84
CA ARG A 56 -1.62 8.76 10.50
C ARG A 56 -2.43 10.04 10.54
N ARG A 57 -3.43 10.13 11.42
CA ARG A 57 -4.27 11.31 11.58
C ARG A 57 -3.48 12.52 12.05
N LYS A 58 -2.60 12.36 13.05
CA LYS A 58 -1.73 13.45 13.53
C LYS A 58 -0.90 14.05 12.39
N VAL A 59 -0.32 13.18 11.56
CA VAL A 59 0.48 13.61 10.39
C VAL A 59 -0.39 14.36 9.37
N LEU A 60 -1.62 13.92 9.12
CA LEU A 60 -2.56 14.58 8.20
C LEU A 60 -3.09 15.89 8.75
N ASP A 61 -3.27 16.00 10.06
CA ASP A 61 -3.72 17.24 10.73
C ASP A 61 -2.60 18.33 10.73
N GLY A 62 -1.41 18.00 10.22
CA GLY A 62 -0.33 18.95 9.97
C GLY A 62 0.57 19.20 11.18
N GLU A 63 0.61 18.29 12.16
CA GLU A 63 1.58 18.35 13.24
C GLU A 63 3.02 18.33 12.68
N ASP A 64 3.93 19.03 13.34
CA ASP A 64 5.36 18.99 13.01
C ASP A 64 5.94 17.66 13.49
N ILE A 65 6.34 16.82 12.56
CA ILE A 65 6.87 15.49 12.82
C ILE A 65 8.40 15.40 12.70
N SER A 66 9.10 16.54 12.59
CA SER A 66 10.56 16.55 12.43
C SER A 66 11.28 15.87 13.59
N ALA A 67 10.86 16.15 14.82
CA ALA A 67 11.42 15.49 16.01
C ALA A 67 11.20 13.97 16.00
N GLU A 68 10.02 13.52 15.53
CA GLU A 68 9.71 12.09 15.39
C GLU A 68 10.58 11.44 14.31
N MET A 69 10.82 12.11 13.18
CA MET A 69 11.71 11.60 12.13
C MET A 69 13.16 11.49 12.62
N HIS A 70 13.64 12.46 13.40
CA HIS A 70 14.96 12.38 14.04
C HIS A 70 15.06 11.23 15.06
N ASN A 71 14.01 11.02 15.84
CA ASN A 71 13.95 9.89 16.78
C ASN A 71 13.90 8.55 16.03
N MET A 72 13.14 8.44 14.95
CA MET A 72 13.12 7.24 14.11
C MET A 72 14.50 6.92 13.52
N LEU A 73 15.25 7.93 13.08
CA LEU A 73 16.63 7.76 12.61
C LEU A 73 17.52 7.22 13.74
N LYS A 74 17.44 7.81 14.93
CA LYS A 74 18.24 7.41 16.09
C LYS A 74 17.92 5.99 16.52
N GLU A 75 16.64 5.67 16.72
CA GLU A 75 16.19 4.34 17.14
C GLU A 75 16.56 3.25 16.12
N ASN A 76 16.45 3.54 14.83
CA ASN A 76 16.87 2.61 13.79
C ASN A 76 18.37 2.32 13.86
N ILE A 77 19.20 3.36 13.98
CA ILE A 77 20.66 3.21 14.07
C ILE A 77 21.05 2.43 15.34
N GLU A 78 20.47 2.77 16.49
CA GLU A 78 20.74 2.07 17.74
C GLU A 78 20.32 0.59 17.67
N SER A 79 19.17 0.29 17.09
CA SER A 79 18.69 -1.07 16.91
C SER A 79 19.62 -1.88 16.00
N CYS A 80 20.01 -1.32 14.85
CA CYS A 80 20.94 -1.98 13.94
C CYS A 80 22.34 -2.17 14.55
N CYS A 81 22.84 -1.18 15.27
CA CYS A 81 24.11 -1.31 15.98
C CYS A 81 24.05 -2.43 17.03
N LYS A 82 22.96 -2.52 17.80
CA LYS A 82 22.76 -3.61 18.76
C LYS A 82 22.69 -4.98 18.09
N GLN A 83 22.12 -5.05 16.89
CA GLN A 83 21.98 -6.29 16.14
C GLN A 83 23.30 -6.76 15.52
N PHE A 84 24.02 -5.88 14.83
CA PHE A 84 25.22 -6.23 14.08
C PHE A 84 26.51 -6.16 14.91
N LEU A 85 26.53 -5.34 15.96
CA LEU A 85 27.66 -5.17 16.86
C LEU A 85 27.35 -5.79 18.24
N ALA A 86 26.73 -6.97 18.25
CA ALA A 86 26.34 -7.65 19.48
C ALA A 86 27.54 -8.29 20.17
N GLY A 87 27.52 -8.30 21.52
CA GLY A 87 28.55 -8.95 22.34
C GLY A 87 29.72 -8.04 22.73
N ASP A 88 30.48 -8.50 23.72
CA ASP A 88 31.60 -7.76 24.30
C ASP A 88 32.90 -7.90 23.48
N VAL A 89 32.95 -8.90 22.60
CA VAL A 89 34.11 -9.22 21.75
C VAL A 89 33.99 -8.55 20.41
N LYS A 90 34.79 -7.52 20.17
CA LYS A 90 34.72 -6.72 18.94
C LYS A 90 35.13 -7.45 17.66
N ASP A 91 35.86 -8.57 17.79
CA ASP A 91 36.19 -9.45 16.66
C ASP A 91 34.95 -10.16 16.10
N GLU A 92 33.89 -10.32 16.90
CA GLU A 92 32.64 -10.96 16.50
C GLU A 92 31.63 -9.96 15.87
N TRP A 93 31.96 -8.66 15.89
CA TRP A 93 31.11 -7.64 15.32
C TRP A 93 31.07 -7.69 13.80
N ASP A 94 29.87 -7.75 13.21
CA ASP A 94 29.71 -7.78 11.75
C ASP A 94 29.63 -6.37 11.15
N PHE A 95 30.78 -5.69 11.12
CA PHE A 95 30.93 -4.39 10.46
C PHE A 95 30.56 -4.43 8.98
N GLY A 96 30.77 -5.58 8.33
CA GLY A 96 30.41 -5.77 6.94
C GLY A 96 28.90 -5.79 6.70
N ALA A 97 28.14 -6.43 7.60
CA ALA A 97 26.68 -6.42 7.53
C ALA A 97 26.12 -5.02 7.82
N LEU A 98 26.63 -4.34 8.86
CA LEU A 98 26.23 -2.96 9.17
C LEU A 98 26.48 -2.02 7.99
N ARG A 99 27.66 -2.11 7.36
CA ARG A 99 27.99 -1.32 6.16
C ARG A 99 27.02 -1.62 5.02
N ARG A 100 26.77 -2.87 4.69
CA ARG A 100 25.84 -3.26 3.61
C ARG A 100 24.42 -2.79 3.87
N HIS A 101 23.97 -2.81 5.13
CA HIS A 101 22.63 -2.35 5.51
C HIS A 101 22.42 -0.87 5.19
N TYR A 102 23.41 -0.03 5.51
CA TYR A 102 23.35 1.41 5.34
C TYR A 102 23.95 1.92 4.03
N LEU A 103 24.42 1.02 3.16
CA LEU A 103 25.09 1.38 1.91
C LEU A 103 24.19 2.25 1.01
N GLY A 104 24.74 3.38 0.58
CA GLY A 104 24.08 4.31 -0.34
C GLY A 104 23.14 5.34 0.31
N TRP A 105 22.98 5.32 1.64
CA TRP A 105 22.21 6.35 2.34
C TRP A 105 22.88 6.89 3.63
N LEU A 106 23.64 6.11 4.36
CA LEU A 106 24.44 6.56 5.52
C LEU A 106 25.90 6.11 5.45
N THR A 107 26.20 5.05 4.67
CA THR A 107 27.54 4.51 4.56
C THR A 107 27.97 4.40 3.10
N THR A 108 29.27 4.32 2.92
CA THR A 108 29.98 4.06 1.67
C THR A 108 30.77 2.76 1.76
N ASP A 109 31.29 2.28 0.64
CA ASP A 109 32.15 1.09 0.64
C ASP A 109 33.46 1.27 1.44
N ALA A 110 33.89 2.50 1.67
CA ALA A 110 35.10 2.82 2.43
C ALA A 110 34.93 2.79 3.96
N ASP A 111 33.68 2.72 4.45
CA ASP A 111 33.39 2.78 5.88
C ASP A 111 33.61 1.42 6.58
N PHE A 112 33.87 1.46 7.87
CA PHE A 112 33.97 0.30 8.76
C PHE A 112 35.03 -0.76 8.36
N HIS A 113 36.14 -0.30 7.78
CA HIS A 113 37.34 -1.13 7.57
C HIS A 113 38.29 -0.99 8.75
N TYR A 114 37.87 -1.49 9.91
CA TYR A 114 38.67 -1.43 11.13
C TYR A 114 39.63 -2.61 11.22
N THR A 115 40.80 -2.34 11.76
CA THR A 115 41.81 -3.36 12.12
C THR A 115 41.76 -3.63 13.62
N VAL A 116 42.37 -4.71 14.09
CA VAL A 116 42.45 -5.06 15.52
C VAL A 116 43.05 -3.92 16.36
N ALA A 117 43.95 -3.11 15.78
CA ALA A 117 44.56 -1.95 16.42
C ALA A 117 43.54 -0.81 16.70
N ASP A 118 42.47 -0.75 15.91
CA ASP A 118 41.45 0.31 16.02
C ASP A 118 40.40 -0.02 17.09
N TYR A 119 40.31 -1.29 17.52
CA TYR A 119 39.22 -1.76 18.37
C TYR A 119 39.18 -1.08 19.75
N ASP A 120 40.34 -0.68 20.29
CA ASP A 120 40.39 0.00 21.61
C ASP A 120 39.68 1.36 21.59
N SER A 121 39.65 2.02 20.43
CA SER A 121 39.07 3.36 20.25
C SER A 121 37.60 3.36 19.82
N ILE A 122 37.03 2.20 19.48
CA ILE A 122 35.70 2.07 18.92
C ILE A 122 34.73 1.51 19.94
N SER A 123 33.59 2.15 20.11
CA SER A 123 32.45 1.60 20.87
C SER A 123 31.19 1.56 19.99
N GLN A 124 30.22 0.75 20.39
CA GLN A 124 28.92 0.68 19.72
C GLN A 124 28.25 2.06 19.67
N GLU A 125 28.34 2.80 20.79
CA GLU A 125 27.79 4.15 20.90
C GLU A 125 28.49 5.13 19.95
N SER A 126 29.84 5.06 19.85
CA SER A 126 30.59 5.95 18.96
C SER A 126 30.24 5.74 17.49
N ILE A 127 29.97 4.49 17.09
CA ILE A 127 29.51 4.17 15.73
C ILE A 127 28.09 4.67 15.50
N ALA A 128 27.20 4.47 16.47
CA ALA A 128 25.82 4.95 16.40
C ALA A 128 25.78 6.48 16.32
N ASP A 129 26.55 7.18 17.14
CA ASP A 129 26.63 8.65 17.11
C ASP A 129 27.18 9.16 15.78
N MET A 130 28.21 8.52 15.23
CA MET A 130 28.76 8.89 13.92
C MET A 130 27.72 8.71 12.80
N LEU A 131 27.00 7.61 12.77
CA LEU A 131 25.95 7.38 11.78
C LEU A 131 24.81 8.38 11.93
N TYR A 132 24.42 8.67 13.19
CA TYR A 132 23.38 9.65 13.48
C TYR A 132 23.77 11.05 13.01
N GLN A 133 25.00 11.50 13.30
CA GLN A 133 25.49 12.80 12.85
C GLN A 133 25.50 12.89 11.32
N ARG A 134 25.96 11.85 10.63
CA ARG A 134 25.88 11.82 9.14
C ARG A 134 24.45 11.96 8.63
N GLY A 135 23.50 11.25 9.24
CA GLY A 135 22.09 11.38 8.90
C GLY A 135 21.57 12.80 9.11
N MET A 136 21.90 13.39 10.24
CA MET A 136 21.51 14.77 10.56
C MET A 136 22.15 15.79 9.62
N ASP A 137 23.41 15.60 9.23
CA ASP A 137 24.07 16.48 8.27
C ASP A 137 23.37 16.45 6.91
N VAL A 138 22.95 15.25 6.45
CA VAL A 138 22.17 15.11 5.20
C VAL A 138 20.81 15.81 5.31
N LEU A 139 20.12 15.66 6.44
CA LEU A 139 18.81 16.31 6.68
C LEU A 139 18.95 17.83 6.71
N ASN A 140 19.94 18.34 7.44
CA ASN A 140 20.22 19.76 7.54
C ASN A 140 20.59 20.37 6.17
N ASP A 141 21.40 19.68 5.38
CA ASP A 141 21.77 20.08 4.02
C ASP A 141 20.52 20.16 3.13
N LYS A 142 19.61 19.19 3.24
CA LYS A 142 18.33 19.20 2.52
C LYS A 142 17.43 20.35 2.97
N GLU A 143 17.34 20.60 4.26
CA GLU A 143 16.53 21.71 4.79
C GLU A 143 17.08 23.07 4.33
N GLN A 144 18.40 23.24 4.26
CA GLN A 144 19.03 24.45 3.71
C GLN A 144 18.75 24.62 2.21
N ARG A 145 18.75 23.51 1.43
CA ARG A 145 18.50 23.55 -0.02
C ARG A 145 17.05 23.78 -0.37
N TYR A 146 16.13 23.14 0.32
CA TYR A 146 14.71 23.14 -0.03
C TYR A 146 13.88 24.13 0.79
N GLY A 147 14.40 24.55 1.93
CA GLY A 147 13.67 25.36 2.91
C GLY A 147 12.77 24.52 3.85
N ALA A 148 12.58 25.02 5.06
CA ALA A 148 11.84 24.32 6.10
C ALA A 148 10.40 23.91 5.70
N PRO A 149 9.60 24.75 5.00
CA PRO A 149 8.22 24.35 4.64
C PRO A 149 8.17 23.12 3.72
N LEU A 150 9.06 23.06 2.72
CA LEU A 150 9.09 21.91 1.81
C LEU A 150 9.66 20.69 2.50
N MET A 151 10.63 20.87 3.41
CA MET A 151 11.17 19.75 4.19
C MET A 151 10.10 19.10 5.07
N ARG A 152 9.28 19.90 5.79
CA ARG A 152 8.13 19.37 6.57
C ARG A 152 7.13 18.61 5.71
N GLU A 153 6.90 19.08 4.47
CA GLU A 153 6.03 18.36 3.53
C GLU A 153 6.64 17.03 3.07
N LEU A 154 7.94 17.01 2.79
CA LEU A 154 8.65 15.78 2.42
C LEU A 154 8.62 14.74 3.54
N GLU A 155 8.83 15.14 4.77
CA GLU A 155 8.74 14.26 5.94
C GLU A 155 7.35 13.62 6.02
N ARG A 156 6.28 14.42 5.89
CA ARG A 156 4.90 13.91 5.89
C ARG A 156 4.64 12.93 4.75
N ILE A 157 5.04 13.28 3.55
CA ILE A 157 4.84 12.42 2.36
C ILE A 157 5.60 11.10 2.52
N CYS A 158 6.86 11.14 2.97
CA CYS A 158 7.67 9.95 3.16
C CYS A 158 7.05 9.03 4.21
N LEU A 159 6.67 9.58 5.37
CA LEU A 159 6.07 8.79 6.44
C LEU A 159 4.73 8.18 6.02
N LEU A 160 3.81 8.98 5.47
CA LEU A 160 2.50 8.49 5.04
C LEU A 160 2.62 7.40 3.98
N LYS A 161 3.52 7.56 3.01
CA LYS A 161 3.72 6.57 1.95
C LYS A 161 4.26 5.25 2.49
N CYS A 162 5.17 5.30 3.46
CA CYS A 162 5.72 4.10 4.10
C CYS A 162 4.67 3.43 5.00
N VAL A 163 3.94 4.20 5.80
CA VAL A 163 2.85 3.69 6.64
C VAL A 163 1.78 3.01 5.79
N ASP A 164 1.30 3.66 4.74
CA ASP A 164 0.23 3.10 3.89
C ASP A 164 0.66 1.78 3.24
N ARG A 165 1.89 1.69 2.76
CA ARG A 165 2.42 0.47 2.15
C ARG A 165 2.58 -0.66 3.16
N GLN A 166 3.29 -0.41 4.25
CA GLN A 166 3.59 -1.43 5.25
C GLN A 166 2.31 -1.92 5.96
N TRP A 167 1.36 -1.02 6.18
CA TRP A 167 0.06 -1.38 6.75
C TRP A 167 -0.76 -2.30 5.83
N MET A 168 -0.77 -2.07 4.52
CA MET A 168 -1.44 -2.95 3.56
C MET A 168 -0.80 -4.33 3.55
N ASP A 169 0.53 -4.40 3.48
CA ASP A 169 1.27 -5.65 3.54
C ASP A 169 1.02 -6.40 4.86
N HIS A 170 0.91 -5.66 5.98
CA HIS A 170 0.61 -6.24 7.29
C HIS A 170 -0.79 -6.85 7.38
N ILE A 171 -1.81 -6.17 6.84
CA ILE A 171 -3.18 -6.72 6.78
C ILE A 171 -3.19 -8.07 6.05
N ASP A 172 -2.52 -8.16 4.91
CA ASP A 172 -2.43 -9.38 4.12
C ASP A 172 -1.70 -10.50 4.89
N ASN A 173 -0.60 -10.15 5.56
CA ASN A 173 0.15 -11.09 6.40
C ASN A 173 -0.66 -11.60 7.59
N MET A 174 -1.41 -10.74 8.25
CA MET A 174 -2.30 -11.11 9.35
C MET A 174 -3.46 -12.01 8.90
N ASP A 175 -3.98 -11.81 7.69
CA ASP A 175 -4.99 -12.71 7.12
C ASP A 175 -4.40 -14.09 6.81
N GLN A 176 -3.18 -14.15 6.28
CA GLN A 176 -2.45 -15.42 6.07
C GLN A 176 -2.17 -16.13 7.40
N LEU A 177 -1.74 -15.39 8.42
CA LEU A 177 -1.54 -15.93 9.76
C LEU A 177 -2.83 -16.54 10.30
N ARG A 178 -3.97 -15.83 10.18
CA ARG A 178 -5.28 -16.32 10.63
C ARG A 178 -5.67 -17.63 9.95
N GLN A 179 -5.39 -17.77 8.65
CA GLN A 179 -5.67 -19.01 7.91
C GLN A 179 -4.75 -20.15 8.35
N GLY A 180 -3.48 -19.87 8.65
CA GLY A 180 -2.48 -20.84 9.04
C GLY A 180 -2.57 -21.29 10.50
N ILE A 181 -2.98 -20.39 11.40
CA ILE A 181 -2.93 -20.62 12.85
C ILE A 181 -3.86 -21.74 13.31
N VAL A 182 -4.96 -21.98 12.61
CA VAL A 182 -5.93 -23.04 12.89
C VAL A 182 -5.26 -24.41 12.85
N LEU A 183 -4.25 -24.62 12.01
CA LEU A 183 -3.51 -25.87 11.92
C LEU A 183 -2.65 -26.12 13.17
N ARG A 184 -2.24 -25.10 13.90
CA ARG A 184 -1.46 -25.21 15.14
C ARG A 184 -2.33 -25.67 16.34
N GLY A 185 -3.64 -25.53 16.24
CA GLY A 185 -4.59 -26.06 17.24
C GLY A 185 -4.47 -27.57 17.48
N TYR A 186 -3.88 -28.31 16.54
CA TYR A 186 -3.55 -29.72 16.74
C TYR A 186 -2.46 -29.95 17.80
N GLY A 187 -1.68 -28.93 18.14
CA GLY A 187 -0.61 -28.96 19.16
C GLY A 187 -1.07 -28.59 20.58
N GLN A 188 -2.36 -28.66 20.89
CA GLN A 188 -2.97 -28.32 22.21
C GLN A 188 -2.80 -26.85 22.64
N LYS A 189 -2.42 -25.96 21.73
CA LYS A 189 -2.35 -24.52 21.97
C LYS A 189 -3.64 -23.85 21.52
N ASP A 190 -4.07 -22.81 22.26
CA ASP A 190 -5.22 -22.00 21.84
C ASP A 190 -4.84 -21.17 20.60
N PRO A 191 -5.47 -21.39 19.45
CA PRO A 191 -5.14 -20.66 18.21
C PRO A 191 -5.30 -19.14 18.34
N VAL A 192 -6.22 -18.65 19.19
CA VAL A 192 -6.42 -17.22 19.41
C VAL A 192 -5.26 -16.60 20.18
N VAL A 193 -4.70 -17.33 21.14
CA VAL A 193 -3.54 -16.87 21.92
C VAL A 193 -2.29 -16.80 21.01
N GLU A 194 -2.05 -17.86 20.23
CA GLU A 194 -0.94 -17.89 19.29
C GLU A 194 -1.07 -16.77 18.24
N TYR A 195 -2.26 -16.55 17.69
CA TYR A 195 -2.52 -15.45 16.77
C TYR A 195 -2.19 -14.07 17.37
N ARG A 196 -2.53 -13.87 18.64
CA ARG A 196 -2.24 -12.61 19.33
C ARG A 196 -0.76 -12.41 19.51
N ILE A 197 -0.02 -13.44 19.92
CA ILE A 197 1.43 -13.36 20.14
C ILE A 197 2.14 -13.09 18.82
N GLU A 198 1.91 -13.93 17.80
CA GLU A 198 2.56 -13.73 16.49
C GLU A 198 2.12 -12.42 15.80
N GLY A 199 0.85 -12.07 15.94
CA GLY A 199 0.33 -10.81 15.39
C GLY A 199 0.94 -9.58 16.06
N PHE A 200 1.32 -9.67 17.34
CA PHE A 200 2.05 -8.62 18.03
C PHE A 200 3.50 -8.51 17.51
N ASP A 201 4.19 -9.63 17.38
CA ASP A 201 5.56 -9.67 16.85
C ASP A 201 5.62 -9.15 15.41
N MET A 202 4.64 -9.52 14.59
CA MET A 202 4.51 -9.03 13.20
C MET A 202 4.21 -7.52 13.15
N PHE A 203 3.43 -7.02 14.09
CA PHE A 203 3.13 -5.59 14.19
C PHE A 203 4.37 -4.78 14.57
N ASP A 204 5.16 -5.24 15.53
CA ASP A 204 6.41 -4.60 15.92
C ASP A 204 7.41 -4.58 14.76
N GLN A 205 7.56 -5.69 14.03
CA GLN A 205 8.40 -5.75 12.83
C GLN A 205 7.92 -4.77 11.74
N MET A 206 6.61 -4.62 11.57
CA MET A 206 6.04 -3.63 10.65
C MET A 206 6.38 -2.20 11.08
N VAL A 207 6.27 -1.88 12.36
CA VAL A 207 6.62 -0.56 12.91
C VAL A 207 8.09 -0.26 12.67
N ASP A 208 8.98 -1.22 12.91
CA ASP A 208 10.42 -1.07 12.63
C ASP A 208 10.69 -0.87 11.11
N SER A 209 9.98 -1.59 10.27
CA SER A 209 10.06 -1.42 8.81
C SER A 209 9.55 -0.05 8.34
N ILE A 210 8.52 0.51 9.00
CA ILE A 210 8.05 1.87 8.74
C ILE A 210 9.14 2.88 9.11
N ARG A 211 9.77 2.74 10.29
CA ARG A 211 10.85 3.62 10.74
C ARG A 211 12.00 3.64 9.75
N GLU A 212 12.53 2.46 9.42
CA GLU A 212 13.63 2.32 8.47
C GLU A 212 13.29 2.88 7.10
N SER A 213 12.16 2.46 6.53
CA SER A 213 11.75 2.87 5.18
C SER A 213 11.51 4.37 5.09
N SER A 214 10.92 4.99 6.12
CA SER A 214 10.63 6.42 6.15
C SER A 214 11.90 7.24 6.19
N VAL A 215 12.83 6.89 7.07
CA VAL A 215 14.12 7.56 7.20
C VAL A 215 14.95 7.38 5.93
N LYS A 216 15.06 6.16 5.43
CA LYS A 216 15.79 5.86 4.19
C LYS A 216 15.22 6.62 3.01
N MET A 217 13.89 6.67 2.86
CA MET A 217 13.24 7.45 1.81
C MET A 217 13.55 8.93 1.95
N LEU A 218 13.47 9.50 3.16
CA LEU A 218 13.74 10.91 3.41
C LEU A 218 15.21 11.27 3.11
N LEU A 219 16.15 10.42 3.49
CA LEU A 219 17.57 10.61 3.24
C LEU A 219 17.96 10.45 1.76
N THR A 220 17.22 9.63 1.00
CA THR A 220 17.56 9.35 -0.41
C THR A 220 16.75 10.16 -1.42
N ILE A 221 15.58 10.70 -1.03
CA ILE A 221 14.74 11.47 -1.96
C ILE A 221 15.43 12.75 -2.38
N GLU A 222 15.40 13.03 -3.69
CA GLU A 222 15.82 14.31 -4.24
C GLU A 222 14.66 14.98 -4.97
N VAL A 223 14.38 16.21 -4.58
CA VAL A 223 13.40 17.04 -5.27
C VAL A 223 14.07 17.61 -6.52
N ARG A 224 13.64 17.12 -7.67
CA ARG A 224 14.00 17.77 -8.92
C ARG A 224 13.15 19.04 -9.04
N GLU A 225 13.79 20.19 -9.13
CA GLU A 225 13.09 21.37 -9.62
C GLU A 225 12.40 20.97 -10.92
N ALA A 226 11.13 21.29 -11.06
CA ALA A 226 10.39 21.07 -12.29
C ALA A 226 10.98 21.96 -13.39
N GLY A 227 12.21 21.66 -13.77
CA GLY A 227 12.79 22.12 -15.02
C GLY A 227 11.85 21.64 -16.11
N ALA A 228 11.42 22.57 -16.95
CA ALA A 228 10.45 22.46 -18.04
C ALA A 228 10.15 21.02 -18.40
N ALA A 229 8.90 20.60 -18.16
CA ALA A 229 8.44 19.27 -18.55
C ALA A 229 9.03 18.90 -19.90
N PRO A 230 9.68 17.73 -20.06
CA PRO A 230 10.29 17.40 -21.33
C PRO A 230 9.22 17.61 -22.38
N LYS A 231 9.46 18.55 -23.31
CA LYS A 231 8.58 18.74 -24.47
C LYS A 231 8.47 17.36 -25.08
N ARG A 232 7.27 16.75 -24.96
CA ARG A 232 6.96 15.54 -25.72
C ARG A 232 7.19 15.91 -27.17
N GLU A 233 8.34 15.58 -27.71
CA GLU A 233 8.50 15.55 -29.15
C GLU A 233 7.49 14.53 -29.67
N GLN A 234 6.57 15.00 -30.48
CA GLN A 234 5.68 14.12 -31.23
C GLN A 234 6.55 13.26 -32.15
N VAL A 235 6.91 12.05 -31.68
CA VAL A 235 7.70 11.08 -32.44
C VAL A 235 6.89 10.48 -33.60
N ALA A 236 5.60 10.72 -33.63
CA ALA A 236 4.72 10.35 -34.74
C ALA A 236 4.28 11.62 -35.47
N LYS A 237 4.92 11.93 -36.57
CA LYS A 237 4.29 12.74 -37.61
C LYS A 237 3.12 11.92 -38.14
N PRO A 238 1.89 12.47 -38.21
CA PRO A 238 0.80 11.76 -38.87
C PRO A 238 1.18 11.67 -40.38
N THR A 239 1.68 10.54 -40.81
CA THR A 239 1.70 10.15 -42.20
C THR A 239 0.27 9.75 -42.56
N GLY A 240 -0.59 10.74 -42.69
CA GLY A 240 -1.96 10.60 -43.16
C GLY A 240 -2.04 11.17 -44.57
N GLU A 241 -1.65 10.40 -45.55
CA GLU A 241 -2.25 10.52 -46.86
C GLU A 241 -3.68 9.97 -46.76
N GLY A 242 -4.56 10.77 -46.18
CA GLY A 242 -6.00 10.58 -46.23
C GLY A 242 -6.51 11.24 -47.50
N TYR A 243 -6.87 10.42 -48.49
CA TYR A 243 -7.63 10.71 -49.70
C TYR A 243 -8.73 11.76 -49.41
N VAL A 244 -8.59 12.95 -50.04
CA VAL A 244 -9.63 13.98 -50.11
C VAL A 244 -10.22 13.94 -51.50
N PRO A 245 -11.50 13.59 -51.69
CA PRO A 245 -12.18 13.85 -52.95
C PRO A 245 -12.44 15.36 -53.08
N GLY A 246 -11.92 15.95 -54.15
CA GLY A 246 -11.98 17.38 -54.39
C GLY A 246 -13.35 17.94 -54.65
N ASN A 247 -13.50 19.22 -54.33
CA ASN A 247 -13.98 20.24 -55.29
C ASN A 247 -13.86 21.66 -54.69
N GLY A 248 -13.20 22.54 -55.42
CA GLY A 248 -13.63 23.94 -55.63
C GLY A 248 -13.14 25.01 -54.66
N ALA A 249 -11.95 25.56 -54.95
CA ALA A 249 -11.58 26.99 -55.11
C ALA A 249 -11.95 28.04 -54.01
N PRO A 250 -11.39 29.32 -54.06
CA PRO A 250 -10.24 29.69 -53.21
C PRO A 250 -10.57 30.90 -52.30
N GLY A 251 -9.75 31.07 -51.27
CA GLY A 251 -9.54 32.40 -50.68
C GLY A 251 -9.98 32.60 -49.26
N GLY A 252 -9.03 32.98 -48.38
CA GLY A 252 -9.37 33.76 -47.21
C GLY A 252 -8.76 33.32 -45.87
N LYS A 253 -7.62 33.90 -45.55
CA LYS A 253 -7.17 34.39 -44.22
C LYS A 253 -7.71 33.74 -42.94
N GLY A 254 -6.78 33.20 -42.11
CA GLY A 254 -6.86 33.29 -40.65
C GLY A 254 -7.74 32.28 -39.97
N ALA A 255 -7.21 31.07 -39.60
CA ALA A 255 -7.90 30.13 -38.75
C ALA A 255 -7.65 30.44 -37.28
N PRO A 256 -8.73 30.50 -36.42
CA PRO A 256 -8.60 30.55 -34.98
C PRO A 256 -8.31 29.13 -34.43
N LYS A 257 -7.53 29.09 -33.35
CA LYS A 257 -7.17 27.87 -32.61
C LYS A 257 -8.39 27.04 -32.26
N GLY A 258 -8.47 25.82 -32.81
CA GLY A 258 -9.57 24.89 -32.55
C GLY A 258 -9.62 24.45 -31.10
N GLN A 259 -10.78 24.60 -30.51
CA GLN A 259 -11.11 24.01 -29.22
C GLN A 259 -11.17 22.47 -29.35
N PRO A 260 -10.84 21.71 -28.28
CA PRO A 260 -10.89 20.25 -28.33
C PRO A 260 -12.34 19.78 -28.56
N VAL A 261 -12.53 19.03 -29.63
CA VAL A 261 -13.84 18.41 -29.95
C VAL A 261 -14.15 17.35 -28.89
N ARG A 262 -15.17 17.58 -28.07
CA ARG A 262 -15.72 16.57 -27.16
C ARG A 262 -16.40 15.48 -28.02
N VAL A 263 -15.77 14.32 -28.09
CA VAL A 263 -16.41 13.12 -28.65
C VAL A 263 -17.45 12.62 -27.66
N ILE A 264 -18.70 12.83 -27.93
CA ILE A 264 -19.81 12.31 -27.13
C ILE A 264 -19.93 10.81 -27.44
N LYS A 265 -19.60 9.95 -26.47
CA LYS A 265 -19.82 8.51 -26.57
C LYS A 265 -21.32 8.24 -26.44
N ILE A 266 -21.96 7.85 -27.54
CA ILE A 266 -23.39 7.50 -27.59
C ILE A 266 -23.53 6.03 -27.16
N GLY A 267 -24.35 5.78 -26.16
CA GLY A 267 -24.64 4.44 -25.66
C GLY A 267 -25.58 3.67 -26.62
N ARG A 268 -25.47 2.35 -26.62
CA ARG A 268 -26.25 1.43 -27.50
C ARG A 268 -27.78 1.63 -27.42
N ASN A 269 -28.27 2.12 -26.27
CA ASN A 269 -29.70 2.36 -26.03
C ASN A 269 -30.12 3.83 -26.12
N ASP A 270 -29.19 4.75 -26.35
CA ASP A 270 -29.48 6.18 -26.47
C ASP A 270 -30.19 6.51 -27.80
N PRO A 271 -30.96 7.61 -27.87
CA PRO A 271 -31.58 8.03 -29.11
C PRO A 271 -30.51 8.44 -30.14
N CYS A 272 -30.68 8.00 -31.38
CA CYS A 272 -29.75 8.35 -32.44
C CYS A 272 -29.78 9.85 -32.76
N PRO A 273 -28.62 10.53 -32.87
CA PRO A 273 -28.54 11.98 -33.13
C PRO A 273 -29.01 12.37 -34.52
N CYS A 274 -29.41 11.43 -35.38
CA CYS A 274 -30.01 11.72 -36.69
C CYS A 274 -31.44 12.29 -36.58
N GLY A 275 -32.05 12.32 -35.39
CA GLY A 275 -33.41 12.84 -35.19
C GLY A 275 -34.54 11.88 -35.51
N SER A 276 -34.25 10.59 -35.85
CA SER A 276 -35.24 9.59 -36.17
C SER A 276 -36.07 9.07 -34.98
N GLY A 277 -35.73 9.43 -33.75
CA GLY A 277 -36.37 8.92 -32.54
C GLY A 277 -36.04 7.45 -32.20
N LEU A 278 -35.30 6.76 -33.06
CA LEU A 278 -34.92 5.38 -32.86
C LEU A 278 -33.68 5.28 -31.95
N LYS A 279 -33.61 4.20 -31.17
CA LYS A 279 -32.41 3.90 -30.35
C LYS A 279 -31.24 3.63 -31.29
N TRP A 280 -29.99 4.03 -30.84
CA TRP A 280 -28.76 3.89 -31.61
C TRP A 280 -28.63 2.51 -32.28
N LYS A 281 -28.88 1.42 -31.56
CA LYS A 281 -28.78 0.04 -32.04
C LYS A 281 -29.81 -0.35 -33.10
N LYS A 282 -30.89 0.42 -33.27
CA LYS A 282 -31.97 0.15 -34.23
C LYS A 282 -32.02 1.14 -35.38
N CYS A 283 -31.16 2.14 -35.36
CA CYS A 283 -31.13 3.16 -36.41
C CYS A 283 -30.14 2.74 -37.50
N THR A 284 -30.58 2.81 -38.76
CA THR A 284 -29.76 2.48 -39.94
C THR A 284 -29.37 3.72 -40.76
N CYS A 285 -29.29 4.89 -40.11
CA CYS A 285 -28.94 6.11 -40.83
C CYS A 285 -27.50 6.11 -41.31
N ALA A 286 -27.27 6.33 -42.59
CA ALA A 286 -25.94 6.34 -43.23
C ALA A 286 -24.98 7.42 -42.68
N LYS A 287 -25.52 8.47 -42.04
CA LYS A 287 -24.72 9.57 -41.50
C LYS A 287 -23.89 9.20 -40.24
N TYR A 288 -24.40 8.32 -39.39
CA TYR A 288 -23.79 7.97 -38.11
C TYR A 288 -23.51 6.46 -37.95
N HIS A 289 -24.03 5.61 -38.88
CA HIS A 289 -23.79 4.18 -38.94
C HIS A 289 -23.20 3.83 -40.31
N PRO A 290 -21.88 3.98 -40.51
CA PRO A 290 -21.24 3.47 -41.73
C PRO A 290 -21.41 1.96 -41.81
N GLU A 291 -21.67 1.46 -43.02
CA GLU A 291 -21.91 0.04 -43.27
C GLU A 291 -20.79 -0.83 -42.68
N GLY A 292 -21.14 -1.70 -41.75
CA GLY A 292 -20.22 -2.67 -41.15
C GLY A 292 -20.10 -2.69 -39.60
N SER A 293 -20.82 -1.84 -38.85
CA SER A 293 -20.66 -1.78 -37.39
C SER A 293 -21.64 -2.64 -36.56
N HIS A 294 -22.39 -3.53 -37.19
CA HIS A 294 -23.26 -4.52 -36.53
C HIS A 294 -22.64 -5.90 -36.64
N THR A 295 -21.58 -6.19 -35.91
CA THR A 295 -21.22 -7.56 -35.58
C THR A 295 -22.02 -8.02 -34.39
N GLU A 296 -22.68 -9.12 -34.57
CA GLU A 296 -23.46 -9.92 -33.63
C GLU A 296 -22.66 -10.22 -32.33
N GLY A 297 -23.40 -10.23 -31.21
CA GLY A 297 -22.94 -10.70 -29.91
C GLY A 297 -23.97 -10.32 -28.83
#